data_b8babdf502c83177d3c1e353e6ff319a
#
_entry.id   b8babdf502c83177d3c1e353e6ff319a
#
_cell.length_a   1.000
_cell.length_b   1.000
_cell.length_c   1.000
_cell.angle_alpha   90.00
_cell.angle_beta   90.00
_cell.angle_gamma   90.00
#
_symmetry.space_group_name_H-M   'P 1'
#
loop_
_entity.id
_entity.type
_entity.pdbx_description
1 polymer ?
#
loop_
_entity_poly.entity_id
_entity_poly.type
_entity_poly.pdbx_seq_one_letter_code
_entity_poly.pdbx_strand_id
1 'polypeptide(L)'
;MADIKVSGMPSANSIEQDDLFMIVQDGKNKKVEANIIKSLVRSPKIYTVRKQISSSSSALERLNDNVGLVANATHDGSAVVNDFDNICPWSDIISYNYDTKGQRITAFYGDPTFDFSGNNGQVLTRIPKFWYKIWKDGGYYYYSIADNKVDGYIESQQFSV
;
A
#
# COMPACT_ATOMS: atom_id res chain seq x y z
N MET A 1 22.96 -16.02 -35.73
CA MET A 1 22.69 -16.43 -34.34
C MET A 1 21.45 -17.31 -34.38
N ALA A 2 21.55 -18.53 -33.85
CA ALA A 2 20.37 -19.41 -33.79
C ALA A 2 19.39 -18.86 -32.74
N ASP A 3 18.13 -18.69 -33.09
CA ASP A 3 17.08 -18.35 -32.16
C ASP A 3 16.86 -19.50 -31.18
N ILE A 4 17.15 -19.26 -29.90
CA ILE A 4 16.85 -20.22 -28.85
C ILE A 4 15.33 -20.14 -28.58
N LYS A 5 14.61 -21.19 -28.98
CA LYS A 5 13.18 -21.30 -28.67
C LYS A 5 13.00 -21.49 -27.16
N VAL A 6 12.37 -20.53 -26.49
CA VAL A 6 12.05 -20.57 -25.06
C VAL A 6 11.16 -21.77 -24.70
N SER A 7 10.40 -22.31 -25.66
CA SER A 7 9.51 -23.47 -25.50
C SER A 7 10.19 -24.83 -25.22
N GLY A 8 11.51 -24.90 -25.29
CA GLY A 8 12.29 -26.13 -25.00
C GLY A 8 13.00 -26.11 -23.64
N MET A 9 12.83 -25.08 -22.83
CA MET A 9 13.45 -25.01 -21.52
C MET A 9 12.63 -25.82 -20.47
N PRO A 10 13.28 -26.58 -19.59
CA PRO A 10 12.58 -27.24 -18.49
C PRO A 10 11.92 -26.21 -17.60
N SER A 11 10.72 -26.54 -17.06
CA SER A 11 10.03 -25.70 -16.11
C SER A 11 10.85 -25.60 -14.82
N ALA A 12 11.10 -24.39 -14.34
CA ALA A 12 11.66 -24.17 -13.02
C ALA A 12 10.57 -24.39 -11.97
N ASN A 13 10.87 -25.19 -10.94
CA ASN A 13 9.94 -25.41 -9.82
C ASN A 13 10.05 -24.32 -8.75
N SER A 14 11.12 -23.53 -8.75
CA SER A 14 11.38 -22.42 -7.84
C SER A 14 12.24 -21.36 -8.53
N ILE A 15 12.20 -20.16 -8.01
CA ILE A 15 13.11 -19.07 -8.40
C ILE A 15 14.12 -18.94 -7.26
N GLU A 16 15.39 -19.24 -7.56
CA GLU A 16 16.48 -19.08 -6.63
C GLU A 16 17.06 -17.65 -6.67
N GLN A 17 17.89 -17.31 -5.69
CA GLN A 17 18.38 -15.93 -5.53
C GLN A 17 19.32 -15.49 -6.64
N ASP A 18 20.05 -16.43 -7.21
CA ASP A 18 21.06 -16.25 -8.27
C ASP A 18 20.52 -16.52 -9.68
N ASP A 19 19.23 -16.85 -9.83
CA ASP A 19 18.61 -16.98 -11.13
C ASP A 19 18.65 -15.65 -11.88
N LEU A 20 18.94 -15.73 -13.17
CA LEU A 20 19.01 -14.58 -14.07
C LEU A 20 17.86 -14.62 -15.09
N PHE A 21 17.14 -13.54 -15.17
CA PHE A 21 16.07 -13.37 -16.15
C PHE A 21 16.49 -12.40 -17.25
N MET A 22 16.08 -12.70 -18.49
CA MET A 22 16.24 -11.76 -19.60
C MET A 22 14.94 -10.99 -19.81
N ILE A 23 15.04 -9.66 -19.82
CA ILE A 23 13.95 -8.76 -20.19
C ILE A 23 14.36 -7.95 -21.42
N VAL A 24 13.38 -7.54 -22.20
CA VAL A 24 13.58 -6.58 -23.29
C VAL A 24 13.15 -5.20 -22.80
N GLN A 25 14.08 -4.28 -22.74
CA GLN A 25 13.84 -2.87 -22.41
C GLN A 25 14.49 -2.00 -23.47
N ASP A 26 13.73 -1.07 -24.05
CA ASP A 26 14.16 -0.18 -25.13
C ASP A 26 14.75 -0.95 -26.33
N GLY A 27 14.14 -2.10 -26.67
CA GLY A 27 14.61 -2.98 -27.76
C GLY A 27 15.93 -3.73 -27.51
N LYS A 28 16.44 -3.71 -26.27
CA LYS A 28 17.68 -4.38 -25.86
C LYS A 28 17.42 -5.43 -24.81
N ASN A 29 18.09 -6.57 -24.94
CA ASN A 29 18.08 -7.62 -23.91
C ASN A 29 18.87 -7.17 -22.69
N LYS A 30 18.26 -7.20 -21.52
CA LYS A 30 18.90 -6.90 -20.22
C LYS A 30 18.76 -8.10 -19.29
N LYS A 31 19.78 -8.35 -18.49
CA LYS A 31 19.73 -9.34 -17.41
C LYS A 31 19.12 -8.68 -16.17
N VAL A 32 18.21 -9.40 -15.51
CA VAL A 32 17.62 -9.00 -14.23
C VAL A 32 17.79 -10.15 -13.25
N GLU A 33 18.30 -9.86 -12.08
CA GLU A 33 18.48 -10.86 -11.02
C GLU A 33 17.11 -11.22 -10.39
N ALA A 34 16.99 -12.46 -9.93
CA ALA A 34 15.77 -12.98 -9.32
C ALA A 34 15.33 -12.17 -8.08
N ASN A 35 16.29 -11.66 -7.30
CA ASN A 35 16.01 -10.81 -6.14
C ASN A 35 15.26 -9.51 -6.52
N ILE A 36 15.57 -8.94 -7.69
CA ILE A 36 14.85 -7.76 -8.20
C ILE A 36 13.41 -8.15 -8.55
N ILE A 37 13.21 -9.29 -9.23
CA ILE A 37 11.88 -9.78 -9.56
C ILE A 37 11.10 -10.12 -8.29
N LYS A 38 11.72 -10.82 -7.33
CA LYS A 38 11.11 -11.12 -6.02
C LYS A 38 10.71 -9.84 -5.26
N SER A 39 11.50 -8.78 -5.36
CA SER A 39 11.17 -7.49 -4.74
C SER A 39 9.99 -6.78 -5.42
N LEU A 40 9.81 -7.00 -6.73
CA LEU A 40 8.68 -6.47 -7.49
C LEU A 40 7.39 -7.28 -7.26
N VAL A 41 7.52 -8.57 -6.94
CA VAL A 41 6.38 -9.47 -6.61
C VAL A 41 6.31 -9.63 -5.09
N ARG A 42 6.17 -8.54 -4.37
CA ARG A 42 5.97 -8.56 -2.93
C ARG A 42 4.62 -9.20 -2.59
N SER A 43 4.64 -10.19 -1.70
CA SER A 43 3.41 -10.72 -1.13
C SER A 43 2.61 -9.61 -0.45
N PRO A 44 1.29 -9.53 -0.69
CA PRO A 44 0.45 -8.54 -0.04
C PRO A 44 0.57 -8.63 1.48
N LYS A 45 0.66 -7.48 2.13
CA LYS A 45 0.49 -7.38 3.57
C LYS A 45 -0.98 -7.19 3.91
N ILE A 46 -1.45 -7.93 4.89
CA ILE A 46 -2.87 -7.97 5.25
C ILE A 46 -3.05 -7.53 6.70
N TYR A 47 -3.70 -6.40 6.89
CA TYR A 47 -3.94 -5.76 8.18
C TYR A 47 -5.42 -5.94 8.54
N THR A 48 -5.70 -6.83 9.48
CA THR A 48 -7.07 -7.18 9.87
C THR A 48 -7.32 -6.80 11.32
N VAL A 49 -8.53 -6.31 11.58
CA VAL A 49 -9.08 -6.19 12.93
C VAL A 49 -10.41 -6.92 12.99
N ARG A 50 -10.75 -7.45 14.17
CA ARG A 50 -12.09 -8.01 14.41
C ARG A 50 -12.73 -7.40 15.65
N LYS A 51 -14.06 -7.34 15.64
CA LYS A 51 -14.91 -6.90 16.73
C LYS A 51 -15.96 -7.97 17.04
N GLN A 52 -16.11 -8.32 18.30
CA GLN A 52 -17.18 -9.24 18.72
C GLN A 52 -18.56 -8.58 18.57
N ILE A 53 -19.50 -9.27 17.94
CA ILE A 53 -20.84 -8.72 17.61
C ILE A 53 -21.67 -8.49 18.86
N SER A 54 -21.61 -9.43 19.80
CA SER A 54 -22.38 -9.40 21.05
C SER A 54 -21.80 -8.44 22.11
N SER A 55 -20.62 -7.87 21.87
CA SER A 55 -19.96 -7.00 22.84
C SER A 55 -20.31 -5.54 22.57
N SER A 56 -20.67 -4.81 23.64
CA SER A 56 -20.78 -3.34 23.61
C SER A 56 -19.42 -2.64 23.62
N SER A 57 -18.34 -3.38 23.87
CA SER A 57 -16.96 -2.85 23.86
C SER A 57 -16.58 -2.35 22.45
N SER A 58 -15.90 -1.22 22.40
CA SER A 58 -15.25 -0.71 21.20
C SER A 58 -13.89 -1.35 20.92
N ALA A 59 -13.44 -2.28 21.78
CA ALA A 59 -12.15 -2.94 21.63
C ALA A 59 -12.09 -3.76 20.35
N LEU A 60 -11.01 -3.55 19.60
CA LEU A 60 -10.69 -4.28 18.37
C LEU A 60 -9.52 -5.21 18.64
N GLU A 61 -9.62 -6.43 18.17
CA GLU A 61 -8.50 -7.38 18.19
C GLU A 61 -7.78 -7.35 16.84
N ARG A 62 -6.46 -7.22 16.88
CA ARG A 62 -5.60 -7.19 15.68
C ARG A 62 -5.20 -8.59 15.25
N LEU A 63 -5.22 -8.84 13.94
CA LEU A 63 -4.90 -10.12 13.32
C LEU A 63 -3.95 -9.91 12.13
N ASN A 64 -3.34 -11.00 11.67
CA ASN A 64 -2.43 -11.03 10.53
C ASN A 64 -1.23 -10.06 10.71
N ASP A 65 -0.84 -9.34 9.67
CA ASP A 65 0.27 -8.39 9.70
C ASP A 65 0.02 -7.17 10.63
N ASN A 66 -1.17 -7.06 11.22
CA ASN A 66 -1.52 -5.99 12.15
C ASN A 66 -1.13 -6.31 13.61
N VAL A 67 -0.78 -7.56 13.90
CA VAL A 67 -0.41 -7.99 15.26
C VAL A 67 0.90 -7.34 15.67
N GLY A 68 0.92 -6.73 16.87
CA GLY A 68 2.11 -6.11 17.43
C GLY A 68 2.40 -4.68 16.93
N LEU A 69 1.69 -4.19 15.92
CA LEU A 69 1.88 -2.81 15.45
C LEU A 69 1.33 -1.81 16.47
N VAL A 70 2.05 -0.72 16.64
CA VAL A 70 1.66 0.40 17.50
C VAL A 70 1.06 1.52 16.65
N ALA A 71 -0.16 1.93 16.99
CA ALA A 71 -0.79 3.12 16.41
C ALA A 71 -0.86 4.20 17.49
N ASN A 72 -0.02 5.20 17.35
CA ASN A 72 -0.04 6.38 18.21
C ASN A 72 -0.35 7.59 17.36
N ALA A 73 -1.54 8.15 17.53
CA ALA A 73 -1.88 9.44 16.98
C ALA A 73 -1.77 10.46 18.10
N THR A 74 -0.72 11.28 18.12
CA THR A 74 -0.63 12.38 19.07
C THR A 74 -0.50 13.70 18.35
N HIS A 75 -1.15 14.71 18.92
CA HIS A 75 -1.06 16.09 18.48
C HIS A 75 -0.28 16.97 19.48
N ASP A 76 0.35 16.37 20.50
CA ASP A 76 0.98 17.11 21.59
C ASP A 76 2.46 17.46 21.33
N GLY A 77 2.98 17.12 20.16
CA GLY A 77 4.37 17.39 19.77
C GLY A 77 5.39 16.46 20.42
N SER A 78 4.97 15.46 21.19
CA SER A 78 5.88 14.41 21.66
C SER A 78 6.32 13.52 20.49
N ALA A 79 7.56 13.04 20.52
CA ALA A 79 8.04 12.06 19.56
C ALA A 79 7.28 10.74 19.76
N VAL A 80 6.42 10.42 18.81
CA VAL A 80 5.58 9.23 18.87
C VAL A 80 6.03 8.24 17.83
N VAL A 81 6.19 7.01 18.25
CA VAL A 81 6.41 5.89 17.33
C VAL A 81 5.04 5.41 16.87
N ASN A 82 4.74 5.63 15.60
CA ASN A 82 3.56 5.11 14.92
C ASN A 82 4.03 4.22 13.77
N ASP A 83 3.84 2.91 13.90
CA ASP A 83 4.30 1.98 12.88
C ASP A 83 3.64 2.21 11.51
N PHE A 84 2.42 2.75 11.51
CA PHE A 84 1.66 3.00 10.28
C PHE A 84 2.23 4.13 9.43
N ASP A 85 3.08 5.00 9.98
CA ASP A 85 3.75 6.04 9.20
C ASP A 85 4.73 5.48 8.15
N ASN A 86 5.15 4.23 8.33
CA ASN A 86 6.08 3.53 7.43
C ASN A 86 5.46 2.34 6.69
N ILE A 87 4.14 2.17 6.76
CA ILE A 87 3.42 1.01 6.22
C ILE A 87 2.39 1.45 5.18
N CYS A 88 2.48 0.90 3.95
CA CYS A 88 1.43 1.09 2.95
C CYS A 88 0.11 0.41 3.37
N PRO A 89 -1.06 1.02 3.11
CA PRO A 89 -1.24 2.26 2.35
C PRO A 89 -1.13 3.55 3.18
N TRP A 90 -0.96 3.48 4.50
CA TRP A 90 -1.00 4.66 5.39
C TRP A 90 0.19 5.61 5.16
N SER A 91 1.40 5.09 4.94
CA SER A 91 2.61 5.88 4.64
C SER A 91 2.48 6.75 3.40
N ASP A 92 1.59 6.37 2.48
CA ASP A 92 1.40 7.06 1.20
C ASP A 92 0.23 8.05 1.23
N ILE A 93 -0.45 8.18 2.39
CA ILE A 93 -1.47 9.22 2.60
C ILE A 93 -0.75 10.55 2.73
N ILE A 94 -1.04 11.48 1.81
CA ILE A 94 -0.42 12.80 1.81
C ILE A 94 -1.45 13.91 1.61
N SER A 95 -1.33 14.97 2.41
CA SER A 95 -2.12 16.18 2.24
C SER A 95 -1.39 17.19 1.34
N TYR A 96 -2.14 17.95 0.57
CA TYR A 96 -1.60 18.97 -0.33
C TYR A 96 -2.59 20.13 -0.51
N ASN A 97 -2.05 21.30 -0.86
CA ASN A 97 -2.84 22.43 -1.30
C ASN A 97 -3.13 22.30 -2.80
N TYR A 98 -4.35 22.54 -3.21
CA TYR A 98 -4.80 22.44 -4.59
C TYR A 98 -5.45 23.74 -5.05
N ASP A 99 -4.85 24.38 -6.07
CA ASP A 99 -5.42 25.55 -6.74
C ASP A 99 -6.49 25.07 -7.74
N THR A 100 -7.76 25.27 -7.40
CA THR A 100 -8.89 24.87 -8.24
C THR A 100 -9.00 25.68 -9.53
N LYS A 101 -8.47 26.91 -9.57
CA LYS A 101 -8.47 27.77 -10.77
C LYS A 101 -7.35 27.38 -11.72
N GLY A 102 -6.15 27.16 -11.18
CA GLY A 102 -4.99 26.71 -11.94
C GLY A 102 -4.96 25.19 -12.16
N GLN A 103 -5.87 24.42 -11.56
CA GLN A 103 -5.93 22.95 -11.62
C GLN A 103 -4.59 22.28 -11.32
N ARG A 104 -3.92 22.72 -10.27
CA ARG A 104 -2.57 22.24 -9.92
C ARG A 104 -2.37 22.13 -8.42
N ILE A 105 -1.48 21.24 -8.03
CA ILE A 105 -0.94 21.17 -6.67
C ILE A 105 0.03 22.35 -6.49
N THR A 106 -0.12 23.09 -5.40
CA THR A 106 0.73 24.25 -5.06
C THR A 106 1.75 23.93 -3.98
N ALA A 107 1.42 23.03 -3.05
CA ALA A 107 2.34 22.58 -2.01
C ALA A 107 1.91 21.21 -1.46
N PHE A 108 2.84 20.39 -1.04
CA PHE A 108 2.59 19.17 -0.25
C PHE A 108 2.78 19.44 1.24
N TYR A 109 2.14 18.62 2.08
CA TYR A 109 2.41 18.63 3.52
C TYR A 109 3.91 18.42 3.79
N GLY A 110 4.47 19.30 4.61
CA GLY A 110 5.93 19.35 4.85
C GLY A 110 6.67 20.43 4.05
N ASP A 111 6.08 20.96 2.98
CA ASP A 111 6.65 22.10 2.26
C ASP A 111 6.45 23.39 3.07
N PRO A 112 7.42 24.34 3.03
CA PRO A 112 7.29 25.61 3.78
C PRO A 112 6.08 26.45 3.36
N THR A 113 5.54 26.24 2.17
CA THR A 113 4.40 26.95 1.61
C THR A 113 3.07 26.24 1.82
N PHE A 114 3.08 25.05 2.44
CA PHE A 114 1.84 24.33 2.76
C PHE A 114 1.04 25.09 3.81
N ASP A 115 -0.26 25.24 3.58
CA ASP A 115 -1.14 26.00 4.46
C ASP A 115 -2.47 25.26 4.72
N PHE A 116 -2.72 24.89 5.98
CA PHE A 116 -3.98 24.30 6.42
C PHE A 116 -5.17 25.26 6.40
N SER A 117 -4.93 26.58 6.42
CA SER A 117 -6.02 27.57 6.42
C SER A 117 -6.74 27.70 5.08
N GLY A 118 -6.17 27.12 4.03
CA GLY A 118 -6.71 27.19 2.67
C GLY A 118 -6.34 28.45 1.89
N ASN A 119 -5.49 29.35 2.42
CA ASN A 119 -5.05 30.55 1.70
C ASN A 119 -4.23 30.20 0.45
N ASN A 120 -3.55 29.05 0.47
CA ASN A 120 -2.74 28.56 -0.65
C ASN A 120 -3.47 27.52 -1.50
N GLY A 121 -4.80 27.54 -1.52
CA GLY A 121 -5.66 26.59 -2.20
C GLY A 121 -6.40 25.65 -1.25
N GLN A 122 -7.27 24.82 -1.79
CA GLN A 122 -8.01 23.83 -0.99
C GLN A 122 -7.03 22.81 -0.40
N VAL A 123 -7.25 22.42 0.85
CA VAL A 123 -6.51 21.31 1.46
C VAL A 123 -7.20 20.00 1.10
N LEU A 124 -6.51 19.19 0.35
CA LEU A 124 -6.97 17.86 -0.05
C LEU A 124 -6.02 16.80 0.51
N THR A 125 -6.56 15.62 0.78
CA THR A 125 -5.75 14.47 1.19
C THR A 125 -5.89 13.35 0.17
N ARG A 126 -4.78 12.95 -0.42
CA ARG A 126 -4.72 11.80 -1.29
C ARG A 126 -4.62 10.53 -0.44
N ILE A 127 -5.58 9.63 -0.61
CA ILE A 127 -5.53 8.28 -0.09
C ILE A 127 -5.08 7.37 -1.24
N PRO A 128 -3.98 6.61 -1.08
CA PRO A 128 -3.50 5.72 -2.13
C PRO A 128 -4.48 4.57 -2.37
N LYS A 129 -4.29 3.86 -3.47
CA LYS A 129 -5.04 2.65 -3.77
C LYS A 129 -4.70 1.57 -2.72
N PHE A 130 -5.75 0.89 -2.25
CA PHE A 130 -5.66 -0.27 -1.37
C PHE A 130 -6.75 -1.28 -1.70
N TRP A 131 -6.68 -2.45 -1.14
CA TRP A 131 -7.71 -3.48 -1.23
C TRP A 131 -8.31 -3.69 0.14
N TYR A 132 -9.62 -3.96 0.21
CA TYR A 132 -10.30 -4.17 1.48
C TYR A 132 -11.31 -5.30 1.42
N LYS A 133 -11.59 -5.87 2.58
CA LYS A 133 -12.64 -6.87 2.77
C LYS A 133 -13.31 -6.68 4.11
N ILE A 134 -14.63 -6.75 4.12
CA ILE A 134 -15.44 -6.74 5.34
C ILE A 134 -16.30 -8.00 5.32
N TRP A 135 -16.28 -8.76 6.41
CA TRP A 135 -17.12 -9.96 6.51
C TRP A 135 -17.50 -10.24 7.96
N LYS A 136 -18.44 -11.18 8.12
CA LYS A 136 -18.92 -11.67 9.40
C LYS A 136 -18.65 -13.16 9.46
N ASP A 137 -18.05 -13.61 10.54
CA ASP A 137 -17.83 -15.04 10.81
C ASP A 137 -17.68 -15.31 12.30
N GLY A 138 -18.09 -16.49 12.78
CA GLY A 138 -17.86 -16.96 14.16
C GLY A 138 -18.31 -15.99 15.26
N GLY A 139 -19.31 -15.13 15.03
CA GLY A 139 -19.74 -14.11 16.00
C GLY A 139 -18.92 -12.84 16.02
N TYR A 140 -18.09 -12.61 14.99
CA TYR A 140 -17.26 -11.43 14.83
C TYR A 140 -17.54 -10.72 13.50
N TYR A 141 -17.36 -9.41 13.49
CA TYR A 141 -17.11 -8.61 12.28
C TYR A 141 -15.62 -8.48 12.08
N TYR A 142 -15.20 -8.65 10.83
CA TYR A 142 -13.82 -8.48 10.39
C TYR A 142 -13.72 -7.33 9.42
N TYR A 143 -12.68 -6.52 9.57
CA TYR A 143 -12.33 -5.42 8.70
C TYR A 143 -10.87 -5.59 8.32
N SER A 144 -10.60 -5.68 7.04
CA SER A 144 -9.25 -5.96 6.54
C SER A 144 -8.86 -5.03 5.42
N ILE A 145 -7.61 -4.60 5.45
CA ILE A 145 -6.98 -3.79 4.40
C ILE A 145 -5.72 -4.54 3.94
N ALA A 146 -5.46 -4.50 2.64
CA ALA A 146 -4.23 -5.02 2.06
C ALA A 146 -3.56 -3.94 1.19
N ASP A 147 -2.24 -3.94 1.19
CA ASP A 147 -1.42 -2.98 0.43
C ASP A 147 -1.30 -3.35 -1.06
N ASN A 148 -1.72 -4.54 -1.44
CA ASN A 148 -1.73 -5.02 -2.82
C ASN A 148 -2.93 -5.96 -3.03
N LYS A 149 -3.16 -6.37 -4.28
CA LYS A 149 -4.28 -7.24 -4.67
C LYS A 149 -4.24 -8.57 -3.90
N VAL A 150 -5.37 -8.91 -3.31
CA VAL A 150 -5.64 -10.19 -2.64
C VAL A 150 -6.94 -10.76 -3.19
N ASP A 151 -6.98 -12.05 -3.46
CA ASP A 151 -8.20 -12.70 -3.93
C ASP A 151 -9.35 -12.57 -2.91
N GLY A 152 -10.52 -12.19 -3.41
CA GLY A 152 -11.70 -11.95 -2.59
C GLY A 152 -11.72 -10.62 -1.84
N TYR A 153 -10.75 -9.72 -2.10
CA TYR A 153 -10.77 -8.32 -1.66
C TYR A 153 -11.28 -7.42 -2.77
N ILE A 154 -11.87 -6.30 -2.38
CA ILE A 154 -12.38 -5.26 -3.28
C ILE A 154 -11.32 -4.16 -3.37
N GLU A 155 -11.02 -3.73 -4.59
CA GLU A 155 -10.15 -2.58 -4.83
C GLU A 155 -10.85 -1.28 -4.41
N SER A 156 -10.16 -0.41 -3.66
CA SER A 156 -10.68 0.90 -3.29
C SER A 156 -10.88 1.76 -4.55
N GLN A 157 -12.04 2.42 -4.64
CA GLN A 157 -12.29 3.35 -5.74
C GLN A 157 -11.37 4.56 -5.60
N GLN A 158 -10.74 4.94 -6.72
CA GLN A 158 -9.96 6.16 -6.81
C GLN A 158 -10.82 7.22 -7.49
N PHE A 159 -10.89 8.40 -6.88
CA PHE A 159 -11.51 9.56 -7.51
C PHE A 159 -10.41 10.34 -8.23
N SER A 160 -10.55 10.50 -9.54
CA SER A 160 -9.74 11.48 -10.29
C SER A 160 -10.31 12.88 -10.01
N VAL A 161 -9.46 13.77 -9.60
CA VAL A 161 -9.75 15.21 -9.47
C VAL A 161 -9.51 15.87 -10.82
#